data_8ff08a0c5fdd6a4167d0b2056416e2ac
#
_entry.id   8ff08a0c5fdd6a4167d0b2056416e2ac
#
_cell.length_a   1.000
_cell.length_b   1.000
_cell.length_c   1.000
_cell.angle_alpha   90.00
_cell.angle_beta   90.00
_cell.angle_gamma   90.00
#
_symmetry.space_group_name_H-M   'P 1'
#
loop_
_entity.id
_entity.type
_entity.pdbx_description
1 polymer ?
#
loop_
_entity_poly.entity_id
_entity_poly.type
_entity_poly.pdbx_seq_one_letter_code
_entity_poly.pdbx_strand_id
1 'polypeptide(L)' 'MNRYVCQYEKQGSIVLNAKDDEEAAWLGLAHARIEGTTLKDVQLIEE' A
#
# COMPACT_ATOMS: atom_id res chain seq x y z
N MET A 1 -11.24 -10.64 -0.14
CA MET A 1 -10.37 -9.47 -0.31
C MET A 1 -9.04 -9.86 -0.90
N ASN A 2 -8.42 -8.94 -1.60
CA ASN A 2 -7.13 -9.18 -2.22
C ASN A 2 -6.02 -8.70 -1.30
N ARG A 3 -4.84 -9.25 -1.48
CA ARG A 3 -3.67 -8.85 -0.71
C ARG A 3 -2.72 -8.07 -1.60
N TYR A 4 -2.28 -6.91 -1.11
CA TYR A 4 -1.40 -6.01 -1.86
C TYR A 4 -0.15 -5.72 -1.05
N VAL A 5 0.96 -5.47 -1.76
CA VAL A 5 2.17 -4.95 -1.12
C VAL A 5 2.35 -3.50 -1.55
N CYS A 6 2.54 -2.63 -0.56
CA CYS A 6 2.79 -1.20 -0.79
C CYS A 6 4.24 -0.91 -0.47
N GLN A 7 4.96 -0.35 -1.42
CA GLN A 7 6.37 -0.02 -1.23
C GLN A 7 6.54 1.47 -0.99
N TYR A 8 7.31 1.81 0.01
CA TYR A 8 7.54 3.19 0.44
C TYR A 8 9.01 3.56 0.31
N GLU A 9 9.28 4.85 0.16
CA GLU A 9 10.64 5.32 0.01
C GLU A 9 11.50 5.10 1.24
N LYS A 10 10.93 5.33 2.42
CA LYS A 10 11.72 5.31 3.66
C LYS A 10 11.50 4.09 4.53
N GLN A 11 10.38 3.44 4.40
CA GLN A 11 9.99 2.38 5.32
C GLN A 11 10.01 0.98 4.73
N GLY A 12 10.44 0.83 3.48
CA GLY A 12 10.41 -0.45 2.82
C GLY A 12 9.00 -0.78 2.35
N SER A 13 8.47 -1.92 2.72
CA SER A 13 7.15 -2.32 2.23
C SER A 13 6.26 -2.86 3.34
N ILE A 14 4.95 -2.74 3.12
CA ILE A 14 3.95 -3.35 4.01
C ILE A 14 2.93 -4.10 3.16
N VAL A 15 2.26 -5.06 3.77
CA VAL A 15 1.21 -5.83 3.12
C VAL A 15 -0.12 -5.40 3.73
N LEU A 16 -1.12 -5.19 2.87
CA LEU A 16 -2.46 -4.85 3.34
C LEU A 16 -3.52 -5.57 2.52
N ASN A 17 -4.74 -5.60 3.03
CA ASN A 17 -5.87 -6.18 2.33
C ASN A 17 -6.77 -5.07 1.81
N ALA A 18 -7.25 -5.23 0.58
CA ALA A 18 -8.15 -4.27 -0.04
C ALA A 18 -9.03 -5.00 -1.05
N LYS A 19 -10.15 -4.40 -1.38
CA LYS A 19 -11.08 -5.03 -2.33
C LYS A 19 -10.63 -4.86 -3.77
N ASP A 20 -9.86 -3.82 -4.06
CA ASP A 20 -9.35 -3.56 -5.41
C ASP A 20 -8.13 -2.64 -5.34
N ASP A 21 -7.55 -2.36 -6.52
CA ASP A 21 -6.36 -1.54 -6.63
C ASP A 21 -6.56 -0.12 -6.09
N GLU A 22 -7.73 0.44 -6.34
CA GLU A 22 -8.04 1.80 -5.91
C GLU A 22 -8.05 1.92 -4.40
N GLU A 23 -8.72 0.97 -3.75
CA GLU A 23 -8.74 0.97 -2.28
C GLU A 23 -7.34 0.74 -1.71
N ALA A 24 -6.56 -0.15 -2.33
CA ALA A 24 -5.20 -0.41 -1.90
C ALA A 24 -4.35 0.86 -1.98
N ALA A 25 -4.50 1.62 -3.06
CA ALA A 25 -3.77 2.87 -3.23
C ALA A 25 -4.16 3.89 -2.15
N TRP A 26 -5.45 4.01 -1.88
CA TRP A 26 -5.93 4.92 -0.83
C TRP A 26 -5.36 4.58 0.53
N LEU A 27 -5.42 3.29 0.89
CA LEU A 27 -4.91 2.83 2.17
C LEU A 27 -3.40 3.02 2.27
N GLY A 28 -2.69 2.76 1.17
CA GLY A 28 -1.25 2.95 1.11
C GLY A 28 -0.86 4.41 1.28
N LEU A 29 -1.60 5.31 0.63
CA LEU A 29 -1.34 6.75 0.74
C LEU A 29 -1.63 7.25 2.15
N ALA A 30 -2.72 6.79 2.76
CA ALA A 30 -3.05 7.18 4.12
C ALA A 30 -1.94 6.78 5.08
N HIS A 31 -1.41 5.57 4.93
CA HIS A 31 -0.33 5.09 5.75
C HIS A 31 0.93 5.95 5.55
N ALA A 32 1.23 6.29 4.30
CA ALA A 32 2.40 7.11 3.98
C ALA A 32 2.31 8.48 4.68
N ARG A 33 1.14 9.07 4.70
CA ARG A 33 0.94 10.37 5.34
C ARG A 33 1.15 10.29 6.85
N ILE A 34 0.66 9.23 7.47
CA ILE A 34 0.81 9.03 8.91
C ILE A 34 2.28 8.84 9.27
N GLU A 35 3.00 8.06 8.47
CA GLU A 35 4.40 7.73 8.75
C GLU A 35 5.39 8.75 8.21
N GLY A 36 4.94 9.71 7.44
CA GLY A 36 5.84 10.74 6.90
C GLY A 36 6.72 10.23 5.78
N THR A 37 6.24 9.30 4.99
CA THR A 37 6.98 8.76 3.86
C THR A 37 6.17 8.92 2.58
N THR A 38 6.73 8.48 1.45
CA THR A 38 6.08 8.56 0.16
C THR A 38 5.81 7.15 -0.37
N LEU A 39 4.59 6.92 -0.84
CA LEU A 39 4.23 5.66 -1.48
C LEU A 39 4.86 5.59 -2.86
N LYS A 40 5.61 4.52 -3.13
CA LYS A 40 6.29 4.34 -4.41
C LYS A 40 5.53 3.43 -5.35
N ASP A 41 4.96 2.34 -4.83
CA ASP A 41 4.33 1.35 -5.68
C ASP A 41 3.32 0.52 -4.89
N VAL A 42 2.31 0.03 -5.59
CA VAL A 42 1.30 -0.86 -5.03
C VAL A 42 1.14 -2.03 -5.99
N GLN A 43 1.30 -3.25 -5.50
CA GLN A 43 1.21 -4.44 -6.34
C GLN A 43 0.30 -5.48 -5.71
N LEU A 44 -0.53 -6.10 -6.55
CA LEU A 44 -1.36 -7.22 -6.14
C LEU A 44 -0.46 -8.46 -5.98
N ILE A 45 -0.53 -9.08 -4.82
CA ILE A 45 0.25 -10.29 -4.57
C ILE A 45 -0.62 -11.53 -4.36
N GLU A 46 -1.90 -11.33 -4.00
CA GLU A 46 -2.79 -12.47 -3.80
C GLU A 46 -4.23 -12.02 -3.90
N GLU A 47 -5.02 -12.74 -4.67
CA GLU A 47 -6.45 -12.47 -4.82
C GLU A 47 -7.30 -13.21 -3.81
#